data_9adb33187367f58d0a91ee982af9779a
#
_entry.id   9adb33187367f58d0a91ee982af9779a
#
_cell.length_a   1.000
_cell.length_b   1.000
_cell.length_c   1.000
_cell.angle_alpha   90.00
_cell.angle_beta   90.00
_cell.angle_gamma   90.00
#
_symmetry.space_group_name_H-M   'P 1'
#
loop_
_entity.id
_entity.type
_entity.pdbx_description
1 polymer ?
#
loop_
_entity_poly.entity_id
_entity_poly.type
_entity_poly.pdbx_seq_one_letter_code
_entity_poly.pdbx_strand_id
1 'polypeptide(L)'
;MMSNTQITGRISSYRTYFEALESYRAIDALTFEVKFKEKLATNLLSVLDLSPSPRWLFMFDEDGKPIEPAQLNTHWYLSKGIGTGPYRFVSWTPGTMIELARNEAYWGEPPAFDKVLMRIVKDPAAWPRLLKIGDLDLIRLQPEQYRAEVLEAKGPILGEPRIRQARGTEMGYLFVAWNQARPFFADEKVRQAMTLALDRQGIVDKVFYGLGRVTTGPFPQESPCYDRSIEPWPYDLVAAAKKLDEAGWIDGDGDGIRDKVIHGNRVPFAFDLMVYGSLAEWTTFASVYKEALALIGVRMKPVAIEWSAMLKRLDERDFDAHTGAWVQSWEIDLNQIWHSSEADRPKSSNRIGYRDEASDKIIEALRRELDPAKRVELCHAFHARVHQQQPYTFLYQRDRAYLYWDYLNTPEISVIHPNRDLRYLSFREPRP
;
A
#
# COMPACT_ATOMS: atom_id res chain seq x y z
N MET A 1 18.51 -11.36 -14.93
CA MET A 1 17.09 -10.98 -14.82
C MET A 1 16.90 -9.48 -14.71
N MET A 2 17.43 -8.80 -13.70
CA MET A 2 17.22 -7.37 -13.45
C MET A 2 17.60 -6.45 -14.63
N SER A 3 18.67 -6.76 -15.35
CA SER A 3 19.15 -5.98 -16.53
C SER A 3 18.34 -6.23 -17.81
N ASN A 4 17.50 -7.26 -17.87
CA ASN A 4 16.79 -7.61 -19.10
C ASN A 4 15.42 -6.92 -19.19
N THR A 5 15.25 -6.04 -20.18
CA THR A 5 14.03 -5.25 -20.39
C THR A 5 12.85 -6.04 -20.94
N GLN A 6 13.07 -7.25 -21.45
CA GLN A 6 12.01 -8.14 -21.92
C GLN A 6 11.22 -8.79 -20.77
N ILE A 7 11.81 -8.82 -19.57
CA ILE A 7 11.14 -9.28 -18.36
C ILE A 7 10.33 -8.12 -17.78
N THR A 8 9.03 -8.26 -17.76
CA THR A 8 8.06 -7.26 -17.27
C THR A 8 7.51 -7.63 -15.89
N GLY A 9 6.46 -7.00 -15.45
CA GLY A 9 5.85 -7.29 -14.15
C GLY A 9 6.63 -6.68 -12.98
N ARG A 10 6.57 -7.30 -11.80
CA ARG A 10 7.17 -6.77 -10.55
C ARG A 10 8.67 -6.51 -10.65
N ILE A 11 9.39 -7.27 -11.46
CA ILE A 11 10.84 -7.09 -11.65
C ILE A 11 11.16 -5.70 -12.25
N SER A 12 10.26 -5.12 -13.06
CA SER A 12 10.49 -3.81 -13.66
C SER A 12 10.61 -2.69 -12.64
N SER A 13 9.86 -2.72 -11.55
CA SER A 13 9.91 -1.72 -10.49
C SER A 13 11.18 -1.83 -9.62
N TYR A 14 11.76 -3.03 -9.50
CA TYR A 14 13.00 -3.23 -8.74
C TYR A 14 14.26 -2.81 -9.48
N ARG A 15 14.22 -2.59 -10.79
CA ARG A 15 15.40 -2.22 -11.60
C ARG A 15 16.07 -0.94 -11.10
N THR A 16 15.30 0.02 -10.67
CA THR A 16 15.82 1.31 -10.16
C THR A 16 16.81 1.13 -9.02
N TYR A 17 16.62 0.11 -8.17
CA TYR A 17 17.52 -0.18 -7.05
C TYR A 17 18.86 -0.78 -7.48
N PHE A 18 18.96 -1.25 -8.74
CA PHE A 18 20.15 -1.88 -9.29
C PHE A 18 20.77 -1.08 -10.45
N GLU A 19 20.34 0.14 -10.70
CA GLU A 19 20.95 1.01 -11.74
C GLU A 19 22.40 1.36 -11.41
N ALA A 20 22.73 1.47 -10.13
CA ALA A 20 24.10 1.66 -9.65
C ALA A 20 24.92 0.36 -9.54
N LEU A 21 24.39 -0.80 -9.94
CA LEU A 21 25.11 -2.06 -9.93
C LEU A 21 26.29 -1.99 -10.92
N GLU A 22 27.51 -2.27 -10.43
CA GLU A 22 28.73 -2.36 -11.24
C GLU A 22 28.98 -3.80 -11.69
N SER A 23 29.05 -4.73 -10.72
CA SER A 23 29.30 -6.13 -10.99
C SER A 23 28.75 -7.04 -9.91
N TYR A 24 28.64 -8.32 -10.23
CA TYR A 24 28.33 -9.37 -9.27
C TYR A 24 29.00 -10.67 -9.68
N ARG A 25 29.47 -11.46 -8.72
CA ARG A 25 30.09 -12.77 -8.98
C ARG A 25 30.00 -13.70 -7.77
N ALA A 26 29.97 -14.99 -8.01
CA ALA A 26 30.26 -15.99 -7.00
C ALA A 26 31.82 -16.11 -6.87
N ILE A 27 32.34 -15.89 -5.67
CA ILE A 27 33.77 -16.09 -5.37
C ILE A 27 34.02 -17.56 -5.14
N ASP A 28 33.13 -18.20 -4.39
CA ASP A 28 33.14 -19.63 -4.09
C ASP A 28 31.68 -20.13 -3.88
N ALA A 29 31.55 -21.38 -3.39
CA ALA A 29 30.23 -21.99 -3.17
C ALA A 29 29.35 -21.30 -2.10
N LEU A 30 29.96 -20.50 -1.21
CA LEU A 30 29.30 -19.86 -0.07
C LEU A 30 29.40 -18.33 -0.09
N THR A 31 30.23 -17.77 -1.00
CA THR A 31 30.51 -16.33 -1.05
C THR A 31 30.07 -15.72 -2.35
N PHE A 32 29.16 -14.75 -2.23
CA PHE A 32 28.66 -13.95 -3.34
C PHE A 32 29.04 -12.48 -3.17
N GLU A 33 29.71 -11.91 -4.15
CA GLU A 33 30.15 -10.51 -4.15
C GLU A 33 29.23 -9.68 -5.05
N VAL A 34 28.79 -8.54 -4.52
CA VAL A 34 28.06 -7.51 -5.29
C VAL A 34 28.78 -6.19 -5.13
N LYS A 35 29.06 -5.52 -6.23
CA LYS A 35 29.74 -4.22 -6.27
C LYS A 35 28.84 -3.17 -6.89
N PHE A 36 28.72 -2.03 -6.23
CA PHE A 36 27.97 -0.87 -6.70
C PHE A 36 28.92 0.26 -7.07
N LYS A 37 28.54 1.06 -8.06
CA LYS A 37 29.28 2.26 -8.50
C LYS A 37 29.25 3.37 -7.45
N GLU A 38 28.17 3.44 -6.67
CA GLU A 38 27.94 4.44 -5.64
C GLU A 38 27.61 3.77 -4.30
N LYS A 39 28.01 4.41 -3.20
CA LYS A 39 27.68 3.96 -1.85
C LYS A 39 26.34 4.58 -1.43
N LEU A 40 25.24 3.79 -1.53
CA LEU A 40 23.93 4.18 -1.11
C LEU A 40 23.51 3.40 0.14
N ALA A 41 22.76 4.02 1.02
CA ALA A 41 22.22 3.40 2.23
C ALA A 41 21.33 2.18 1.91
N THR A 42 20.62 2.23 0.78
CA THR A 42 19.73 1.16 0.32
C THR A 42 20.42 -0.02 -0.35
N ASN A 43 21.71 0.08 -0.70
CA ASN A 43 22.41 -0.97 -1.47
C ASN A 43 22.38 -2.34 -0.78
N LEU A 44 22.71 -2.38 0.51
CA LEU A 44 22.71 -3.63 1.26
C LEU A 44 21.32 -4.26 1.31
N LEU A 45 20.32 -3.47 1.63
CA LEU A 45 18.94 -3.94 1.73
C LEU A 45 18.40 -4.40 0.38
N SER A 46 18.72 -3.68 -0.70
CA SER A 46 18.33 -4.09 -2.06
C SER A 46 18.87 -5.48 -2.42
N VAL A 47 20.08 -5.82 -1.96
CA VAL A 47 20.66 -7.16 -2.16
C VAL A 47 20.00 -8.19 -1.24
N LEU A 48 19.78 -7.85 0.03
CA LEU A 48 19.20 -8.77 1.01
C LEU A 48 17.73 -9.09 0.72
N ASP A 49 16.99 -8.16 0.11
CA ASP A 49 15.60 -8.37 -0.33
C ASP A 49 15.49 -9.27 -1.58
N LEU A 50 16.60 -9.54 -2.25
CA LEU A 50 16.58 -10.48 -3.37
C LEU A 50 16.36 -11.90 -2.86
N SER A 51 15.24 -12.49 -3.23
CA SER A 51 15.00 -13.91 -3.01
C SER A 51 15.94 -14.73 -3.91
N PRO A 52 16.85 -15.54 -3.36
CA PRO A 52 17.68 -16.42 -4.16
C PRO A 52 16.82 -17.36 -5.01
N SER A 53 17.09 -17.38 -6.30
CA SER A 53 16.30 -18.15 -7.26
C SER A 53 17.19 -19.13 -7.99
N PRO A 54 16.93 -20.44 -7.93
CA PRO A 54 17.81 -21.43 -8.55
C PRO A 54 17.78 -21.29 -10.08
N ARG A 55 18.97 -21.34 -10.68
CA ARG A 55 19.15 -21.19 -12.13
C ARG A 55 18.31 -22.19 -12.93
N TRP A 56 18.28 -23.43 -12.50
CA TRP A 56 17.54 -24.50 -13.18
C TRP A 56 16.05 -24.22 -13.23
N LEU A 57 15.50 -23.50 -12.25
CA LEU A 57 14.09 -23.17 -12.17
C LEU A 57 13.71 -22.04 -13.14
N PHE A 58 14.58 -21.04 -13.32
CA PHE A 58 14.25 -19.81 -14.05
C PHE A 58 14.86 -19.72 -15.45
N MET A 59 15.73 -20.64 -15.80
CA MET A 59 16.40 -20.64 -17.11
C MET A 59 15.94 -21.78 -18.02
N PHE A 60 15.03 -22.64 -17.53
CA PHE A 60 14.56 -23.79 -18.27
C PHE A 60 13.03 -23.95 -18.14
N ASP A 61 12.40 -24.52 -19.16
CA ASP A 61 10.98 -24.94 -19.12
C ASP A 61 10.79 -26.24 -18.31
N GLU A 62 9.56 -26.75 -18.27
CA GLU A 62 9.25 -28.03 -17.57
C GLU A 62 9.98 -29.24 -18.17
N ASP A 63 10.33 -29.17 -19.44
CA ASP A 63 11.06 -30.24 -20.16
C ASP A 63 12.59 -30.08 -20.05
N GLY A 64 13.09 -29.06 -19.33
CA GLY A 64 14.52 -28.81 -19.14
C GLY A 64 15.18 -28.11 -20.33
N LYS A 65 14.42 -27.51 -21.25
CA LYS A 65 14.97 -26.72 -22.36
C LYS A 65 15.18 -25.27 -21.92
N PRO A 66 16.29 -24.62 -22.35
CA PRO A 66 16.51 -23.22 -22.09
C PRO A 66 15.36 -22.35 -22.61
N ILE A 67 14.94 -21.37 -21.83
CA ILE A 67 13.88 -20.43 -22.19
C ILE A 67 14.46 -19.04 -22.52
N GLU A 68 13.76 -18.32 -23.39
CA GLU A 68 14.02 -16.91 -23.63
C GLU A 68 13.52 -16.03 -22.48
N PRO A 69 14.18 -14.90 -22.19
CA PRO A 69 13.81 -14.04 -21.07
C PRO A 69 12.34 -13.62 -21.02
N ALA A 70 11.71 -13.38 -22.17
CA ALA A 70 10.28 -13.01 -22.24
C ALA A 70 9.34 -14.10 -21.72
N GLN A 71 9.74 -15.38 -21.84
CA GLN A 71 8.95 -16.52 -21.36
C GLN A 71 8.85 -16.58 -19.84
N LEU A 72 9.72 -15.89 -19.11
CA LEU A 72 9.58 -15.75 -17.65
C LEU A 72 8.31 -15.03 -17.22
N ASN A 73 7.68 -14.24 -18.10
CA ASN A 73 6.41 -13.57 -17.79
C ASN A 73 5.22 -14.55 -17.71
N THR A 74 5.34 -15.72 -18.30
CA THR A 74 4.33 -16.78 -18.32
C THR A 74 4.89 -18.13 -17.85
N HIS A 75 6.00 -18.09 -17.13
CA HIS A 75 6.71 -19.29 -16.71
C HIS A 75 5.85 -20.19 -15.82
N TRP A 76 5.98 -21.50 -15.97
CA TRP A 76 5.22 -22.51 -15.21
C TRP A 76 5.34 -22.36 -13.70
N TYR A 77 6.48 -21.87 -13.21
CA TYR A 77 6.71 -21.59 -11.79
C TYR A 77 5.69 -20.60 -11.18
N LEU A 78 5.11 -19.73 -11.99
CA LEU A 78 4.09 -18.77 -11.52
C LEU A 78 2.82 -19.45 -10.99
N SER A 79 2.60 -20.70 -11.36
CA SER A 79 1.48 -21.53 -10.89
C SER A 79 1.88 -22.62 -9.88
N LYS A 80 3.19 -22.80 -9.63
CA LYS A 80 3.74 -23.84 -8.74
C LYS A 80 4.79 -23.22 -7.83
N GLY A 81 4.42 -22.83 -6.64
CA GLY A 81 5.36 -22.23 -5.69
C GLY A 81 6.43 -23.23 -5.23
N ILE A 82 7.70 -23.03 -5.63
CA ILE A 82 8.86 -23.77 -5.11
C ILE A 82 9.70 -22.80 -4.29
N GLY A 83 10.04 -23.16 -3.08
CA GLY A 83 10.81 -22.30 -2.19
C GLY A 83 11.48 -23.06 -1.04
N THR A 84 12.25 -22.35 -0.25
CA THR A 84 12.98 -22.87 0.92
C THR A 84 12.29 -22.53 2.24
N GLY A 85 11.04 -22.11 2.19
CA GLY A 85 10.25 -21.71 3.34
C GLY A 85 9.78 -22.87 4.23
N PRO A 86 9.14 -22.55 5.38
CA PRO A 86 8.67 -23.55 6.34
C PRO A 86 7.51 -24.39 5.83
N TYR A 87 6.79 -23.91 4.83
CA TYR A 87 5.74 -24.64 4.16
C TYR A 87 6.05 -24.78 2.67
N ARG A 88 5.72 -25.92 2.10
CA ARG A 88 5.77 -26.18 0.66
C ARG A 88 4.38 -26.06 0.04
N PHE A 89 4.32 -25.54 -1.16
CA PHE A 89 3.09 -25.48 -1.96
C PHE A 89 2.64 -26.88 -2.34
N VAL A 90 1.35 -27.18 -2.17
CA VAL A 90 0.75 -28.45 -2.55
C VAL A 90 -0.16 -28.26 -3.75
N SER A 91 -1.15 -27.38 -3.63
CA SER A 91 -2.12 -27.14 -4.70
C SER A 91 -2.73 -25.73 -4.62
N TRP A 92 -3.21 -25.28 -5.77
CA TRP A 92 -4.04 -24.09 -5.89
C TRP A 92 -5.24 -24.37 -6.77
N THR A 93 -6.43 -24.31 -6.17
CA THR A 93 -7.69 -24.33 -6.89
C THR A 93 -8.16 -22.88 -7.02
N PRO A 94 -8.05 -22.25 -8.20
CA PRO A 94 -8.40 -20.85 -8.40
C PRO A 94 -9.79 -20.50 -7.90
N GLY A 95 -9.89 -19.40 -7.14
CA GLY A 95 -11.15 -18.94 -6.55
C GLY A 95 -11.70 -19.78 -5.39
N THR A 96 -10.98 -20.80 -4.94
CA THR A 96 -11.46 -21.72 -3.89
C THR A 96 -10.45 -21.84 -2.74
N MET A 97 -9.22 -22.34 -3.02
CA MET A 97 -8.30 -22.70 -1.95
C MET A 97 -6.84 -22.77 -2.42
N ILE A 98 -5.92 -22.43 -1.53
CA ILE A 98 -4.50 -22.77 -1.62
C ILE A 98 -4.17 -23.71 -0.47
N GLU A 99 -3.50 -24.82 -0.78
CA GLU A 99 -3.04 -25.78 0.21
C GLU A 99 -1.51 -25.76 0.32
N LEU A 100 -1.05 -25.64 1.56
CA LEU A 100 0.36 -25.72 1.92
C LEU A 100 0.56 -26.88 2.88
N ALA A 101 1.68 -27.58 2.79
CA ALA A 101 2.10 -28.63 3.74
C ALA A 101 3.42 -28.24 4.38
N ARG A 102 3.68 -28.73 5.59
CA ARG A 102 4.96 -28.57 6.27
C ARG A 102 6.11 -28.99 5.36
N ASN A 103 7.16 -28.21 5.39
CA ASN A 103 8.42 -28.56 4.73
C ASN A 103 9.32 -29.27 5.75
N GLU A 104 9.37 -30.59 5.69
CA GLU A 104 10.18 -31.41 6.61
C GLU A 104 11.68 -31.16 6.44
N ALA A 105 12.11 -30.59 5.31
CA ALA A 105 13.49 -30.19 5.05
C ALA A 105 13.77 -28.71 5.33
N TYR A 106 12.88 -28.04 6.07
CA TYR A 106 13.09 -26.64 6.40
C TYR A 106 14.32 -26.45 7.28
N TRP A 107 15.15 -25.47 6.93
CA TRP A 107 16.43 -25.19 7.59
C TRP A 107 16.31 -24.49 8.95
N GLY A 108 15.15 -23.93 9.28
CA GLY A 108 14.84 -23.28 10.56
C GLY A 108 14.03 -24.17 11.49
N GLU A 109 13.42 -23.57 12.49
CA GLU A 109 12.52 -24.29 13.38
C GLU A 109 11.28 -24.81 12.63
N PRO A 110 10.94 -26.10 12.77
CA PRO A 110 9.77 -26.66 12.10
C PRO A 110 8.48 -25.91 12.50
N PRO A 111 7.64 -25.53 11.52
CA PRO A 111 6.38 -24.88 11.83
C PRO A 111 5.40 -25.84 12.53
N ALA A 112 4.51 -25.32 13.35
CA ALA A 112 3.63 -26.12 14.22
C ALA A 112 2.56 -26.90 13.45
N PHE A 113 2.13 -26.45 12.28
CA PHE A 113 1.05 -27.09 11.53
C PHE A 113 1.60 -28.02 10.45
N ASP A 114 0.99 -29.21 10.30
CA ASP A 114 1.30 -30.11 9.21
C ASP A 114 0.78 -29.57 7.88
N LYS A 115 -0.34 -28.83 7.94
CA LYS A 115 -1.04 -28.31 6.79
C LYS A 115 -1.66 -26.94 7.09
N VAL A 116 -1.62 -26.04 6.09
CA VAL A 116 -2.33 -24.77 6.10
C VAL A 116 -3.24 -24.67 4.88
N LEU A 117 -4.52 -24.42 5.11
CA LEU A 117 -5.53 -24.24 4.08
C LEU A 117 -5.94 -22.77 4.02
N MET A 118 -5.61 -22.07 2.93
CA MET A 118 -6.04 -20.71 2.68
C MET A 118 -7.30 -20.74 1.83
N ARG A 119 -8.47 -20.65 2.48
CA ARG A 119 -9.76 -20.65 1.77
C ARG A 119 -10.06 -19.28 1.19
N ILE A 120 -10.47 -19.26 -0.07
CA ILE A 120 -10.88 -18.03 -0.78
C ILE A 120 -12.40 -17.92 -0.67
N VAL A 121 -12.87 -17.20 0.34
CA VAL A 121 -14.30 -16.93 0.54
C VAL A 121 -14.58 -15.52 0.00
N LYS A 122 -15.23 -15.44 -1.17
CA LYS A 122 -15.44 -14.18 -1.90
C LYS A 122 -16.32 -13.17 -1.17
N ASP A 123 -17.34 -13.68 -0.45
CA ASP A 123 -18.22 -12.82 0.35
C ASP A 123 -17.68 -12.66 1.79
N PRO A 124 -17.16 -11.47 2.15
CA PRO A 124 -16.69 -11.23 3.50
C PRO A 124 -17.77 -11.39 4.57
N ALA A 125 -19.06 -11.18 4.24
CA ALA A 125 -20.14 -11.32 5.19
C ALA A 125 -20.28 -12.75 5.76
N ALA A 126 -19.79 -13.75 5.03
CA ALA A 126 -19.80 -15.14 5.48
C ALA A 126 -18.69 -15.48 6.50
N TRP A 127 -17.61 -14.68 6.59
CA TRP A 127 -16.43 -15.03 7.39
C TRP A 127 -16.71 -15.24 8.89
N PRO A 128 -17.47 -14.35 9.58
CA PRO A 128 -17.76 -14.56 11.01
C PRO A 128 -18.52 -15.88 11.26
N ARG A 129 -19.49 -16.20 10.40
CA ARG A 129 -20.24 -17.45 10.53
C ARG A 129 -19.34 -18.68 10.33
N LEU A 130 -18.46 -18.66 9.31
CA LEU A 130 -17.55 -19.78 9.03
C LEU A 130 -16.53 -19.96 10.16
N LEU A 131 -16.07 -18.88 10.77
CA LEU A 131 -15.25 -18.96 11.99
C LEU A 131 -16.04 -19.62 13.13
N LYS A 132 -17.26 -19.15 13.39
CA LYS A 132 -18.09 -19.65 14.49
C LYS A 132 -18.35 -21.16 14.41
N ILE A 133 -18.58 -21.71 13.23
CA ILE A 133 -18.82 -23.14 13.03
C ILE A 133 -17.55 -23.98 12.92
N GLY A 134 -16.36 -23.38 13.08
CA GLY A 134 -15.06 -24.07 13.01
C GLY A 134 -14.54 -24.38 11.60
N ASP A 135 -15.18 -23.87 10.55
CA ASP A 135 -14.72 -24.00 9.17
C ASP A 135 -13.48 -23.16 8.88
N LEU A 136 -13.30 -22.09 9.63
CA LEU A 136 -12.12 -21.22 9.63
C LEU A 136 -11.56 -21.10 11.04
N ASP A 137 -10.25 -21.08 11.15
CA ASP A 137 -9.56 -20.94 12.44
C ASP A 137 -9.24 -19.49 12.77
N LEU A 138 -9.09 -18.67 11.72
CA LEU A 138 -8.72 -17.26 11.81
C LEU A 138 -9.31 -16.49 10.63
N ILE A 139 -9.87 -15.31 10.93
CA ILE A 139 -10.37 -14.37 9.92
C ILE A 139 -9.88 -12.96 10.19
N ARG A 140 -9.86 -12.13 9.14
CA ARG A 140 -9.75 -10.68 9.24
C ARG A 140 -11.15 -10.08 9.19
N LEU A 141 -11.43 -9.08 10.03
CA LEU A 141 -12.70 -8.36 10.00
C LEU A 141 -12.67 -7.17 9.04
N GLN A 142 -13.79 -6.94 8.38
CA GLN A 142 -14.09 -5.66 7.77
C GLN A 142 -14.56 -4.66 8.85
N PRO A 143 -14.45 -3.34 8.62
CA PRO A 143 -14.84 -2.34 9.62
C PRO A 143 -16.25 -2.54 10.19
N GLU A 144 -17.25 -2.77 9.34
CA GLU A 144 -18.64 -3.02 9.77
C GLU A 144 -18.78 -4.28 10.62
N GLN A 145 -18.03 -5.34 10.28
CA GLN A 145 -18.01 -6.56 11.08
C GLN A 145 -17.34 -6.33 12.43
N TYR A 146 -16.26 -5.53 12.46
CA TYR A 146 -15.61 -5.16 13.70
C TYR A 146 -16.57 -4.39 14.61
N ARG A 147 -17.31 -3.43 14.06
CA ARG A 147 -18.36 -2.72 14.78
C ARG A 147 -19.39 -3.69 15.38
N ALA A 148 -20.00 -4.50 14.51
CA ALA A 148 -21.10 -5.37 14.91
C ALA A 148 -20.69 -6.48 15.87
N GLU A 149 -19.56 -7.15 15.61
CA GLU A 149 -19.17 -8.36 16.30
C GLU A 149 -18.26 -8.11 17.51
N VAL A 150 -17.64 -6.93 17.58
CA VAL A 150 -16.69 -6.60 18.65
C VAL A 150 -17.14 -5.40 19.48
N LEU A 151 -17.43 -4.25 18.84
CA LEU A 151 -17.73 -3.02 19.59
C LEU A 151 -19.14 -3.02 20.18
N GLU A 152 -20.13 -3.54 19.47
CA GLU A 152 -21.54 -3.57 19.86
C GLU A 152 -21.94 -4.93 20.46
N ALA A 153 -21.03 -5.88 20.57
CA ALA A 153 -21.31 -7.19 21.15
C ALA A 153 -21.77 -7.08 22.60
N LYS A 154 -22.96 -7.60 22.92
CA LYS A 154 -23.51 -7.64 24.29
C LYS A 154 -23.13 -8.90 25.08
N GLY A 155 -22.09 -9.60 24.66
CA GLY A 155 -21.64 -10.86 25.23
C GLY A 155 -20.34 -11.34 24.58
N PRO A 156 -20.04 -12.64 24.62
CA PRO A 156 -18.89 -13.19 23.91
C PRO A 156 -18.95 -12.87 22.41
N ILE A 157 -17.80 -12.64 21.82
CA ILE A 157 -17.68 -12.35 20.37
C ILE A 157 -18.35 -13.49 19.58
N LEU A 158 -19.22 -13.15 18.65
CA LEU A 158 -20.04 -14.10 17.90
C LEU A 158 -20.92 -15.00 18.78
N GLY A 159 -21.11 -14.67 20.09
CA GLY A 159 -21.75 -15.55 21.05
C GLY A 159 -20.94 -16.79 21.43
N GLU A 160 -19.64 -16.83 21.14
CA GLU A 160 -18.74 -17.95 21.37
C GLU A 160 -17.58 -17.53 22.31
N PRO A 161 -17.55 -18.02 23.58
CA PRO A 161 -16.56 -17.58 24.56
C PRO A 161 -15.13 -18.01 24.25
N ARG A 162 -14.93 -18.91 23.30
CA ARG A 162 -13.61 -19.38 22.85
C ARG A 162 -13.03 -18.56 21.70
N ILE A 163 -13.77 -17.60 21.12
CA ILE A 163 -13.26 -16.71 20.09
C ILE A 163 -12.54 -15.51 20.72
N ARG A 164 -11.37 -15.22 20.24
CA ARG A 164 -10.51 -14.10 20.67
C ARG A 164 -10.33 -13.10 19.54
N GLN A 165 -10.00 -11.87 19.90
CA GLN A 165 -9.62 -10.84 18.95
C GLN A 165 -8.15 -10.45 19.11
N ALA A 166 -7.57 -9.98 18.00
CA ALA A 166 -6.30 -9.27 17.98
C ALA A 166 -6.39 -8.08 17.04
N ARG A 167 -5.60 -7.03 17.32
CA ARG A 167 -5.42 -5.87 16.42
C ARG A 167 -3.95 -5.75 16.08
N GLY A 168 -3.69 -5.26 14.89
CA GLY A 168 -2.35 -4.92 14.46
C GLY A 168 -2.38 -3.79 13.43
N THR A 169 -1.38 -2.93 13.49
CA THR A 169 -1.23 -1.81 12.57
C THR A 169 -0.54 -2.28 11.28
N GLU A 170 -1.01 -1.85 10.13
CA GLU A 170 -0.31 -2.06 8.86
C GLU A 170 0.78 -1.00 8.67
N MET A 171 1.95 -1.45 8.23
CA MET A 171 3.03 -0.55 7.85
C MET A 171 2.75 0.04 6.47
N GLY A 172 2.23 1.26 6.47
CA GLY A 172 1.80 1.92 5.25
C GLY A 172 0.79 3.02 5.52
N TYR A 173 0.28 3.61 4.47
CA TYR A 173 -0.73 4.67 4.55
C TYR A 173 -1.68 4.64 3.37
N LEU A 174 -2.90 5.14 3.60
CA LEU A 174 -3.91 5.36 2.59
C LEU A 174 -3.92 6.83 2.19
N PHE A 175 -4.31 7.11 0.96
CA PHE A 175 -4.27 8.46 0.41
C PHE A 175 -5.31 8.68 -0.70
N VAL A 176 -5.59 9.98 -0.97
CA VAL A 176 -6.10 10.45 -2.26
C VAL A 176 -4.93 11.09 -3.00
N ALA A 177 -4.67 10.65 -4.20
CA ALA A 177 -3.60 11.15 -5.07
C ALA A 177 -4.16 12.14 -6.09
N TRP A 178 -3.46 13.26 -6.29
CA TRP A 178 -3.84 14.35 -7.17
C TRP A 178 -2.94 14.38 -8.39
N ASN A 179 -3.49 14.14 -9.58
CA ASN A 179 -2.72 14.21 -10.82
C ASN A 179 -2.33 15.66 -11.13
N GLN A 180 -1.06 16.00 -10.90
CA GLN A 180 -0.56 17.38 -11.03
C GLN A 180 -0.42 17.85 -12.48
N ALA A 181 -0.56 16.95 -13.46
CA ALA A 181 -0.68 17.31 -14.87
C ALA A 181 -2.08 17.82 -15.22
N ARG A 182 -3.07 17.62 -14.34
CA ARG A 182 -4.41 18.18 -14.53
C ARG A 182 -4.47 19.61 -14.02
N PRO A 183 -5.15 20.52 -14.73
CA PRO A 183 -5.19 21.95 -14.38
C PRO A 183 -5.76 22.24 -13.00
N PHE A 184 -6.59 21.32 -12.45
CA PHE A 184 -7.16 21.43 -11.12
C PHE A 184 -6.06 21.33 -10.04
N PHE A 185 -5.14 20.37 -10.17
CA PHE A 185 -4.26 19.93 -9.10
C PHE A 185 -2.79 20.36 -9.26
N ALA A 186 -2.48 21.17 -10.25
CA ALA A 186 -1.14 21.77 -10.42
C ALA A 186 -0.79 22.72 -9.26
N ASP A 187 -1.78 23.50 -8.77
CA ASP A 187 -1.62 24.45 -7.68
C ASP A 187 -1.70 23.74 -6.31
N GLU A 188 -0.70 23.96 -5.44
CA GLU A 188 -0.69 23.40 -4.09
C GLU A 188 -1.86 23.91 -3.22
N LYS A 189 -2.32 25.14 -3.42
CA LYS A 189 -3.46 25.69 -2.67
C LYS A 189 -4.72 24.90 -2.91
N VAL A 190 -4.92 24.41 -4.13
CA VAL A 190 -6.05 23.53 -4.46
C VAL A 190 -5.92 22.20 -3.74
N ARG A 191 -4.75 21.57 -3.76
CA ARG A 191 -4.53 20.29 -3.07
C ARG A 191 -4.69 20.44 -1.55
N GLN A 192 -4.24 21.55 -0.98
CA GLN A 192 -4.48 21.90 0.42
C GLN A 192 -5.96 22.09 0.71
N ALA A 193 -6.70 22.76 -0.18
CA ALA A 193 -8.15 22.93 -0.04
C ALA A 193 -8.88 21.57 -0.06
N MET A 194 -8.47 20.65 -0.94
CA MET A 194 -9.01 19.30 -0.98
C MET A 194 -8.78 18.56 0.36
N THR A 195 -7.62 18.76 0.99
CA THR A 195 -7.33 18.15 2.30
C THR A 195 -8.14 18.77 3.43
N LEU A 196 -8.28 20.10 3.45
CA LEU A 196 -9.10 20.83 4.43
C LEU A 196 -10.58 20.48 4.33
N ALA A 197 -11.07 20.15 3.13
CA ALA A 197 -12.46 19.77 2.90
C ALA A 197 -12.82 18.35 3.33
N LEU A 198 -11.87 17.58 3.88
CA LEU A 198 -12.06 16.19 4.25
C LEU A 198 -11.98 15.96 5.77
N ASP A 199 -13.10 15.59 6.38
CA ASP A 199 -13.15 15.15 7.79
C ASP A 199 -12.51 13.77 7.96
N ARG A 200 -11.16 13.72 7.95
CA ARG A 200 -10.41 12.47 8.01
C ARG A 200 -10.61 11.74 9.34
N GLN A 201 -10.69 12.47 10.45
CA GLN A 201 -10.94 11.87 11.76
C GLN A 201 -12.37 11.33 11.85
N GLY A 202 -13.35 12.08 11.38
CA GLY A 202 -14.74 11.62 11.33
C GLY A 202 -14.92 10.36 10.46
N ILE A 203 -14.13 10.22 9.38
CA ILE A 203 -14.12 8.99 8.57
C ILE A 203 -13.52 7.83 9.35
N VAL A 204 -12.38 8.02 10.04
CA VAL A 204 -11.78 6.97 10.88
C VAL A 204 -12.77 6.51 11.95
N ASP A 205 -13.46 7.44 12.59
CA ASP A 205 -14.37 7.13 13.70
C ASP A 205 -15.68 6.47 13.23
N LYS A 206 -16.27 6.97 12.13
CA LYS A 206 -17.63 6.60 11.70
C LYS A 206 -17.68 5.57 10.58
N VAL A 207 -16.64 5.48 9.74
CA VAL A 207 -16.57 4.53 8.61
C VAL A 207 -15.65 3.36 8.93
N PHE A 208 -14.55 3.63 9.64
CA PHE A 208 -13.58 2.59 10.01
C PHE A 208 -13.66 2.17 11.49
N TYR A 209 -14.56 2.79 12.25
CA TYR A 209 -14.83 2.44 13.66
C TYR A 209 -13.56 2.37 14.52
N GLY A 210 -12.66 3.34 14.33
CA GLY A 210 -11.39 3.42 15.03
C GLY A 210 -10.32 2.42 14.55
N LEU A 211 -10.52 1.77 13.40
CA LEU A 211 -9.51 0.92 12.78
C LEU A 211 -8.53 1.74 11.90
N GLY A 212 -7.91 2.73 12.52
CA GLY A 212 -6.91 3.56 11.86
C GLY A 212 -6.56 4.80 12.66
N ARG A 213 -5.53 5.51 12.20
CA ARG A 213 -5.06 6.78 12.76
C ARG A 213 -4.73 7.73 11.62
N VAL A 214 -5.24 8.95 11.67
CA VAL A 214 -4.93 9.98 10.66
C VAL A 214 -3.41 10.15 10.54
N THR A 215 -2.91 10.18 9.32
CA THR A 215 -1.48 10.37 9.04
C THR A 215 -1.22 11.69 8.31
N THR A 216 -0.02 12.23 8.47
CA THR A 216 0.38 13.55 7.96
C THR A 216 1.35 13.48 6.80
N GLY A 217 1.86 12.29 6.47
CA GLY A 217 2.88 12.14 5.44
C GLY A 217 3.14 10.69 5.03
N PRO A 218 4.21 10.47 4.26
CA PRO A 218 4.46 9.20 3.58
C PRO A 218 5.20 8.16 4.43
N PHE A 219 5.25 8.34 5.74
CA PHE A 219 5.94 7.43 6.64
C PHE A 219 4.94 6.75 7.58
N PRO A 220 5.15 5.46 7.94
CA PRO A 220 4.40 4.81 9.01
C PRO A 220 4.68 5.51 10.34
N GLN A 221 3.66 5.64 11.18
CA GLN A 221 3.80 6.36 12.46
C GLN A 221 4.75 5.67 13.45
N GLU A 222 5.03 4.37 13.26
CA GLU A 222 6.00 3.62 14.05
C GLU A 222 7.45 3.89 13.62
N SER A 223 7.65 4.42 12.41
CA SER A 223 8.98 4.75 11.88
C SER A 223 9.59 5.96 12.57
N PRO A 224 10.90 5.96 12.86
CA PRO A 224 11.61 7.17 13.27
C PRO A 224 11.53 8.31 12.24
N CYS A 225 11.31 7.98 10.98
CA CYS A 225 11.12 8.94 9.89
C CYS A 225 9.80 9.71 9.97
N TYR A 226 8.84 9.29 10.80
CA TYR A 226 7.60 10.01 10.98
C TYR A 226 7.78 11.12 12.01
N ASP A 227 7.70 12.37 11.56
CA ASP A 227 7.74 13.54 12.46
C ASP A 227 6.39 13.72 13.17
N ARG A 228 6.35 13.37 14.45
CA ARG A 228 5.16 13.49 15.30
C ARG A 228 4.82 14.90 15.72
N SER A 229 5.67 15.88 15.44
CA SER A 229 5.39 17.29 15.69
C SER A 229 4.50 17.92 14.61
N ILE A 230 4.32 17.24 13.48
CA ILE A 230 3.50 17.71 12.38
C ILE A 230 2.04 17.36 12.66
N GLU A 231 1.25 18.37 12.99
CA GLU A 231 -0.19 18.21 13.23
C GLU A 231 -0.96 18.01 11.92
N PRO A 232 -1.99 17.16 11.90
CA PRO A 232 -2.84 16.99 10.72
C PRO A 232 -3.54 18.30 10.33
N TRP A 233 -3.65 18.56 9.03
CA TRP A 233 -4.52 19.63 8.53
C TRP A 233 -5.94 19.46 9.09
N PRO A 234 -6.57 20.51 9.65
CA PRO A 234 -7.91 20.40 10.22
C PRO A 234 -8.97 20.19 9.14
N TYR A 235 -10.15 19.72 9.52
CA TYR A 235 -11.34 19.82 8.70
C TYR A 235 -11.91 21.22 8.81
N ASP A 236 -11.82 22.00 7.74
CA ASP A 236 -12.25 23.40 7.70
C ASP A 236 -12.71 23.80 6.29
N LEU A 237 -14.01 23.76 6.06
CA LEU A 237 -14.60 24.11 4.77
C LEU A 237 -14.44 25.61 4.42
N VAL A 238 -14.37 26.50 5.43
CA VAL A 238 -14.18 27.94 5.20
C VAL A 238 -12.77 28.21 4.71
N ALA A 239 -11.77 27.62 5.38
CA ALA A 239 -10.38 27.70 4.94
C ALA A 239 -10.17 27.02 3.57
N ALA A 240 -10.85 25.90 3.31
CA ALA A 240 -10.82 25.24 2.01
C ALA A 240 -11.35 26.15 0.89
N ALA A 241 -12.51 26.73 1.08
CA ALA A 241 -13.12 27.66 0.12
C ALA A 241 -12.21 28.87 -0.15
N LYS A 242 -11.64 29.46 0.91
CA LYS A 242 -10.70 30.58 0.78
C LYS A 242 -9.47 30.23 -0.03
N LYS A 243 -8.89 29.02 0.16
CA LYS A 243 -7.75 28.57 -0.65
C LYS A 243 -8.11 28.38 -2.12
N LEU A 244 -9.34 27.94 -2.42
CA LEU A 244 -9.82 27.87 -3.81
C LEU A 244 -9.96 29.28 -4.42
N ASP A 245 -10.48 30.26 -3.66
CA ASP A 245 -10.54 31.67 -4.09
C ASP A 245 -9.14 32.21 -4.39
N GLU A 246 -8.19 31.98 -3.49
CA GLU A 246 -6.78 32.37 -3.66
C GLU A 246 -6.10 31.69 -4.87
N ALA A 247 -6.55 30.50 -5.26
CA ALA A 247 -6.10 29.80 -6.44
C ALA A 247 -6.83 30.23 -7.71
N GLY A 248 -7.78 31.18 -7.61
CA GLY A 248 -8.55 31.72 -8.72
C GLY A 248 -9.71 30.84 -9.20
N TRP A 249 -10.14 29.87 -8.37
CA TRP A 249 -11.34 29.10 -8.61
C TRP A 249 -12.52 29.76 -7.91
N ILE A 250 -13.41 30.41 -8.69
CA ILE A 250 -14.54 31.23 -8.20
C ILE A 250 -15.78 30.78 -8.96
N ASP A 251 -16.94 30.76 -8.31
CA ASP A 251 -18.21 30.61 -9.01
C ASP A 251 -18.54 31.92 -9.75
N GLY A 252 -18.15 31.97 -11.02
CA GLY A 252 -18.23 33.18 -11.83
C GLY A 252 -19.53 33.36 -12.60
N ASP A 253 -20.38 32.31 -12.68
CA ASP A 253 -21.69 32.36 -13.35
C ASP A 253 -22.87 32.09 -12.41
N GLY A 254 -22.59 31.78 -11.13
CA GLY A 254 -23.62 31.59 -10.11
C GLY A 254 -24.34 30.26 -10.18
N ASP A 255 -23.76 29.24 -10.83
CA ASP A 255 -24.35 27.90 -10.92
C ASP A 255 -24.07 27.00 -9.70
N GLY A 256 -23.30 27.53 -8.74
CA GLY A 256 -22.91 26.83 -7.52
C GLY A 256 -21.65 25.98 -7.68
N ILE A 257 -21.03 25.94 -8.86
CA ILE A 257 -19.79 25.24 -9.13
C ILE A 257 -18.69 26.29 -9.42
N ARG A 258 -17.56 26.15 -8.75
CA ARG A 258 -16.39 27.00 -9.02
C ARG A 258 -15.85 26.76 -10.41
N ASP A 259 -15.40 27.82 -11.05
CA ASP A 259 -14.78 27.76 -12.36
C ASP A 259 -13.49 28.63 -12.39
N LYS A 260 -12.68 28.41 -13.42
CA LYS A 260 -11.48 29.18 -13.70
C LYS A 260 -11.28 29.33 -15.21
N VAL A 261 -10.82 30.49 -15.67
CA VAL A 261 -10.44 30.65 -17.06
C VAL A 261 -9.04 30.08 -17.28
N ILE A 262 -8.96 29.04 -18.10
CA ILE A 262 -7.73 28.34 -18.46
C ILE A 262 -7.57 28.35 -19.97
N HIS A 263 -6.49 28.94 -20.48
CA HIS A 263 -6.25 29.12 -21.92
C HIS A 263 -7.45 29.74 -22.66
N GLY A 264 -8.11 30.72 -22.02
CA GLY A 264 -9.25 31.46 -22.59
C GLY A 264 -10.60 30.74 -22.48
N ASN A 265 -10.65 29.51 -21.96
CA ASN A 265 -11.89 28.76 -21.75
C ASN A 265 -12.28 28.76 -20.27
N ARG A 266 -13.56 28.94 -19.98
CA ARG A 266 -14.10 28.73 -18.65
C ARG A 266 -14.17 27.24 -18.37
N VAL A 267 -13.46 26.77 -17.36
CA VAL A 267 -13.39 25.36 -16.96
C VAL A 267 -14.04 25.21 -15.60
N PRO A 268 -15.16 24.47 -15.47
CA PRO A 268 -15.77 24.21 -14.20
C PRO A 268 -14.88 23.28 -13.35
N PHE A 269 -14.85 23.46 -12.03
CA PHE A 269 -14.13 22.57 -11.14
C PHE A 269 -14.89 21.24 -10.97
N ALA A 270 -14.76 20.39 -11.95
CA ALA A 270 -15.38 19.07 -11.99
C ALA A 270 -14.33 18.02 -12.35
N PHE A 271 -14.22 16.97 -11.54
CA PHE A 271 -13.24 15.91 -11.74
C PHE A 271 -13.75 14.52 -11.32
N ASP A 272 -13.09 13.48 -11.83
CA ASP A 272 -13.36 12.09 -11.49
C ASP A 272 -12.41 11.62 -10.39
N LEU A 273 -12.96 11.02 -9.32
CA LEU A 273 -12.19 10.30 -8.31
C LEU A 273 -12.32 8.79 -8.53
N MET A 274 -11.25 8.15 -9.02
CA MET A 274 -11.19 6.70 -9.14
C MET A 274 -11.06 6.03 -7.76
N VAL A 275 -11.91 5.05 -7.49
CA VAL A 275 -11.89 4.23 -6.28
C VAL A 275 -11.91 2.74 -6.65
N TYR A 276 -11.28 1.89 -5.82
CA TYR A 276 -11.38 0.46 -6.00
C TYR A 276 -12.77 -0.05 -5.60
N GLY A 277 -13.56 -0.46 -6.60
CA GLY A 277 -14.99 -0.74 -6.45
C GLY A 277 -15.33 -1.98 -5.62
N SER A 278 -14.40 -2.93 -5.47
CA SER A 278 -14.65 -4.15 -4.70
C SER A 278 -14.58 -3.98 -3.18
N LEU A 279 -14.22 -2.79 -2.69
CA LEU A 279 -14.15 -2.48 -1.26
C LEU A 279 -15.18 -1.41 -0.90
N ALA A 280 -16.21 -1.80 -0.14
CA ALA A 280 -17.33 -0.93 0.23
C ALA A 280 -16.88 0.33 0.98
N GLU A 281 -15.82 0.24 1.79
CA GLU A 281 -15.25 1.39 2.50
C GLU A 281 -14.81 2.51 1.56
N TRP A 282 -14.27 2.18 0.38
CA TRP A 282 -13.86 3.21 -0.58
C TRP A 282 -15.05 3.91 -1.25
N THR A 283 -16.13 3.18 -1.52
CA THR A 283 -17.35 3.79 -2.09
C THR A 283 -18.06 4.67 -1.07
N THR A 284 -18.09 4.24 0.19
CA THR A 284 -18.62 5.05 1.30
C THR A 284 -17.77 6.31 1.52
N PHE A 285 -16.45 6.16 1.58
CA PHE A 285 -15.50 7.28 1.65
C PHE A 285 -15.76 8.30 0.54
N ALA A 286 -15.83 7.85 -0.71
CA ALA A 286 -16.01 8.74 -1.86
C ALA A 286 -17.36 9.46 -1.84
N SER A 287 -18.42 8.81 -1.33
CA SER A 287 -19.73 9.44 -1.18
C SER A 287 -19.70 10.57 -0.14
N VAL A 288 -19.10 10.33 1.04
CA VAL A 288 -18.94 11.35 2.09
C VAL A 288 -18.11 12.52 1.59
N TYR A 289 -17.00 12.23 0.89
CA TYR A 289 -16.12 13.27 0.38
C TYR A 289 -16.77 14.10 -0.72
N LYS A 290 -17.56 13.49 -1.61
CA LYS A 290 -18.33 14.17 -2.63
C LYS A 290 -19.27 15.23 -2.03
N GLU A 291 -20.02 14.87 -0.97
CA GLU A 291 -20.91 15.82 -0.29
C GLU A 291 -20.14 16.99 0.35
N ALA A 292 -19.01 16.72 0.98
CA ALA A 292 -18.17 17.77 1.56
C ALA A 292 -17.61 18.74 0.50
N LEU A 293 -17.16 18.23 -0.64
CA LEU A 293 -16.65 19.03 -1.74
C LEU A 293 -17.76 19.88 -2.40
N ALA A 294 -18.97 19.37 -2.50
CA ALA A 294 -20.10 20.12 -3.03
C ALA A 294 -20.41 21.39 -2.20
N LEU A 295 -20.19 21.33 -0.87
CA LEU A 295 -20.39 22.49 0.02
C LEU A 295 -19.43 23.66 -0.27
N ILE A 296 -18.33 23.39 -0.95
CA ILE A 296 -17.35 24.41 -1.34
C ILE A 296 -17.31 24.67 -2.86
N GLY A 297 -18.37 24.26 -3.58
CA GLY A 297 -18.52 24.50 -5.01
C GLY A 297 -17.63 23.62 -5.91
N VAL A 298 -17.24 22.42 -5.45
CA VAL A 298 -16.44 21.47 -6.23
C VAL A 298 -17.27 20.25 -6.57
N ARG A 299 -17.37 19.90 -7.84
CA ARG A 299 -18.11 18.75 -8.33
C ARG A 299 -17.16 17.56 -8.53
N MET A 300 -17.18 16.62 -7.59
CA MET A 300 -16.43 15.38 -7.68
C MET A 300 -17.38 14.22 -8.05
N LYS A 301 -16.96 13.39 -9.02
CA LYS A 301 -17.67 12.19 -9.42
C LYS A 301 -16.88 10.95 -9.01
N PRO A 302 -17.41 10.12 -8.09
CA PRO A 302 -16.80 8.83 -7.78
C PRO A 302 -16.89 7.87 -8.98
N VAL A 303 -15.78 7.21 -9.32
CA VAL A 303 -15.71 6.21 -10.38
C VAL A 303 -15.18 4.91 -9.79
N ALA A 304 -16.09 4.00 -9.47
CA ALA A 304 -15.73 2.67 -8.99
C ALA A 304 -15.21 1.80 -10.15
N ILE A 305 -14.01 1.25 -9.99
CA ILE A 305 -13.31 0.52 -11.05
C ILE A 305 -12.63 -0.72 -10.49
N GLU A 306 -12.53 -1.78 -11.30
CA GLU A 306 -11.81 -2.99 -10.97
C GLU A 306 -10.30 -2.78 -10.97
N TRP A 307 -9.58 -3.56 -10.14
CA TRP A 307 -8.16 -3.36 -9.88
C TRP A 307 -7.28 -3.40 -11.14
N SER A 308 -7.52 -4.37 -12.03
CA SER A 308 -6.73 -4.49 -13.27
C SER A 308 -6.92 -3.30 -14.21
N ALA A 309 -8.16 -2.81 -14.34
CA ALA A 309 -8.49 -1.63 -15.13
C ALA A 309 -7.93 -0.35 -14.47
N MET A 310 -7.98 -0.27 -13.13
CA MET A 310 -7.41 0.83 -12.38
C MET A 310 -5.90 0.92 -12.59
N LEU A 311 -5.17 -0.19 -12.48
CA LEU A 311 -3.72 -0.24 -12.73
C LEU A 311 -3.36 0.23 -14.14
N LYS A 312 -4.12 -0.19 -15.16
CA LYS A 312 -3.89 0.26 -16.53
C LYS A 312 -3.99 1.79 -16.65
N ARG A 313 -5.09 2.38 -16.14
CA ARG A 313 -5.29 3.84 -16.17
C ARG A 313 -4.21 4.59 -15.36
N LEU A 314 -3.78 4.03 -14.22
CA LEU A 314 -2.70 4.59 -13.42
C LEU A 314 -1.35 4.56 -14.18
N ASP A 315 -1.03 3.48 -14.88
CA ASP A 315 0.17 3.35 -15.67
C ASP A 315 0.17 4.28 -16.91
N GLU A 316 -1.01 4.53 -17.47
CA GLU A 316 -1.25 5.49 -18.58
C GLU A 316 -1.41 6.94 -18.07
N ARG A 317 -1.47 7.15 -16.73
CA ARG A 317 -1.76 8.46 -16.08
C ARG A 317 -3.09 9.08 -16.54
N ASP A 318 -4.03 8.25 -16.97
CA ASP A 318 -5.36 8.66 -17.38
C ASP A 318 -6.32 8.71 -16.19
N PHE A 319 -6.14 9.71 -15.34
CA PHE A 319 -7.00 9.98 -14.18
C PHE A 319 -6.87 11.45 -13.76
N ASP A 320 -7.86 11.96 -13.04
CA ASP A 320 -7.78 13.24 -12.35
C ASP A 320 -7.31 13.05 -10.92
N ALA A 321 -7.99 12.17 -10.18
CA ALA A 321 -7.62 11.77 -8.84
C ALA A 321 -7.89 10.29 -8.61
N HIS A 322 -7.18 9.65 -7.67
CA HIS A 322 -7.48 8.28 -7.27
C HIS A 322 -7.21 8.04 -5.79
N THR A 323 -7.95 7.10 -5.21
CA THR A 323 -7.61 6.54 -3.90
C THR A 323 -6.55 5.48 -4.04
N GLY A 324 -5.72 5.31 -3.01
CA GLY A 324 -4.68 4.30 -3.01
C GLY A 324 -4.12 4.01 -1.62
N ALA A 325 -3.26 3.02 -1.58
CA ALA A 325 -2.50 2.66 -0.39
C ALA A 325 -1.06 2.29 -0.78
N TRP A 326 -0.11 2.71 0.03
CA TRP A 326 1.25 2.21 -0.03
C TRP A 326 1.51 1.31 1.19
N VAL A 327 1.96 0.10 0.92
CA VAL A 327 2.59 -0.74 1.94
C VAL A 327 4.06 -0.44 1.90
N GLN A 328 4.66 -0.23 3.05
CA GLN A 328 6.05 0.19 3.16
C GLN A 328 6.89 -0.87 3.87
N SER A 329 8.18 -0.91 3.57
CA SER A 329 9.19 -1.61 4.35
C SER A 329 9.70 -0.72 5.48
N TRP A 330 10.47 -1.30 6.39
CA TRP A 330 11.10 -0.54 7.48
C TRP A 330 12.06 0.54 6.95
N GLU A 331 12.87 0.19 5.97
CA GLU A 331 13.70 1.14 5.24
C GLU A 331 12.95 1.64 4.01
N ILE A 332 12.82 2.95 3.91
CA ILE A 332 12.03 3.61 2.88
C ILE A 332 12.97 4.29 1.88
N ASP A 333 12.85 3.93 0.60
CA ASP A 333 13.42 4.71 -0.49
C ASP A 333 12.32 5.57 -1.12
N LEU A 334 12.46 6.88 -0.98
CA LEU A 334 11.50 7.86 -1.47
C LEU A 334 11.59 8.08 -3.00
N ASN A 335 12.69 7.64 -3.62
CA ASN A 335 13.00 7.96 -5.02
C ASN A 335 11.90 7.53 -5.99
N GLN A 336 11.46 6.27 -5.86
CA GLN A 336 10.51 5.66 -6.78
C GLN A 336 9.17 6.40 -6.88
N ILE A 337 8.71 6.99 -5.77
CA ILE A 337 7.39 7.63 -5.68
C ILE A 337 7.50 9.16 -5.85
N TRP A 338 8.60 9.76 -5.35
CA TRP A 338 8.63 11.18 -5.10
C TRP A 338 9.68 11.96 -5.89
N HIS A 339 10.71 11.32 -6.44
CA HIS A 339 11.75 12.03 -7.19
C HIS A 339 11.25 12.47 -8.57
N SER A 340 11.61 13.70 -8.96
CA SER A 340 11.17 14.30 -10.23
C SER A 340 11.58 13.49 -11.47
N SER A 341 12.70 12.77 -11.44
CA SER A 341 13.14 11.90 -12.55
C SER A 341 12.16 10.77 -12.86
N GLU A 342 11.35 10.38 -11.87
CA GLU A 342 10.33 9.34 -12.02
C GLU A 342 9.02 9.88 -12.60
N ALA A 343 8.84 11.20 -12.63
CA ALA A 343 7.60 11.84 -13.04
C ALA A 343 7.20 11.54 -14.50
N ASP A 344 8.17 11.41 -15.43
CA ASP A 344 7.91 11.09 -16.86
C ASP A 344 8.21 9.62 -17.20
N ARG A 345 8.80 8.87 -16.27
CA ARG A 345 9.18 7.49 -16.53
C ARG A 345 7.93 6.61 -16.70
N PRO A 346 7.80 5.88 -17.81
CA PRO A 346 6.67 5.00 -18.05
C PRO A 346 6.50 3.96 -16.92
N LYS A 347 5.28 3.77 -16.43
CA LYS A 347 4.93 2.81 -15.37
C LYS A 347 5.69 3.04 -14.06
N SER A 348 6.18 4.24 -13.81
CA SER A 348 6.78 4.59 -12.51
C SER A 348 5.73 4.71 -11.43
N SER A 349 6.16 4.69 -10.17
CA SER A 349 5.27 4.91 -9.03
C SER A 349 4.96 6.39 -8.79
N ASN A 350 5.70 7.33 -9.39
CA ASN A 350 5.36 8.75 -9.41
C ASN A 350 4.25 9.00 -10.45
N ARG A 351 3.08 8.45 -10.21
CA ARG A 351 1.94 8.48 -11.14
C ARG A 351 1.29 9.85 -11.24
N ILE A 352 1.40 10.64 -10.18
CA ILE A 352 0.82 11.99 -10.10
C ILE A 352 1.66 13.07 -10.79
N GLY A 353 2.87 12.72 -11.26
CA GLY A 353 3.78 13.68 -11.87
C GLY A 353 4.38 14.69 -10.88
N TYR A 354 4.57 14.29 -9.61
CA TYR A 354 5.17 15.14 -8.59
C TYR A 354 6.59 15.56 -8.98
N ARG A 355 6.86 16.87 -8.85
CA ARG A 355 8.16 17.49 -9.14
C ARG A 355 8.43 18.58 -8.13
N ASP A 356 9.57 18.48 -7.48
CA ASP A 356 10.01 19.48 -6.54
C ASP A 356 11.52 19.36 -6.29
N GLU A 357 12.28 20.34 -6.78
CA GLU A 357 13.74 20.33 -6.69
C GLU A 357 14.28 20.23 -5.26
N ALA A 358 13.58 20.83 -4.29
CA ALA A 358 14.01 20.75 -2.90
C ALA A 358 13.77 19.34 -2.32
N SER A 359 12.66 18.68 -2.70
CA SER A 359 12.41 17.29 -2.37
C SER A 359 13.45 16.37 -3.02
N ASP A 360 13.82 16.61 -4.27
CA ASP A 360 14.84 15.83 -4.97
C ASP A 360 16.18 15.87 -4.23
N LYS A 361 16.63 17.04 -3.82
CA LYS A 361 17.86 17.21 -3.03
C LYS A 361 17.82 16.46 -1.69
N ILE A 362 16.67 16.47 -1.01
CA ILE A 362 16.50 15.72 0.25
C ILE A 362 16.54 14.22 -0.03
N ILE A 363 15.85 13.74 -1.06
CA ILE A 363 15.84 12.33 -1.44
C ILE A 363 17.24 11.83 -1.80
N GLU A 364 17.97 12.59 -2.60
CA GLU A 364 19.35 12.26 -2.98
C GLU A 364 20.29 12.24 -1.78
N ALA A 365 20.17 13.20 -0.87
CA ALA A 365 20.94 13.23 0.37
C ALA A 365 20.61 12.02 1.26
N LEU A 366 19.31 11.69 1.43
CA LEU A 366 18.84 10.56 2.22
C LEU A 366 19.37 9.21 1.68
N ARG A 367 19.45 9.06 0.36
CA ARG A 367 20.00 7.84 -0.26
C ARG A 367 21.50 7.66 -0.01
N ARG A 368 22.26 8.75 0.18
CA ARG A 368 23.71 8.73 0.41
C ARG A 368 24.08 8.73 1.89
N GLU A 369 23.19 9.22 2.76
CA GLU A 369 23.46 9.32 4.20
C GLU A 369 23.40 7.95 4.87
N LEU A 370 24.42 7.63 5.66
CA LEU A 370 24.54 6.35 6.39
C LEU A 370 24.34 6.52 7.90
N ASP A 371 24.48 7.74 8.42
CA ASP A 371 24.23 8.03 9.82
C ASP A 371 22.73 7.98 10.10
N PRO A 372 22.25 7.08 11.00
CA PRO A 372 20.84 6.93 11.25
C PRO A 372 20.16 8.22 11.76
N ALA A 373 20.84 9.03 12.59
CA ALA A 373 20.28 10.25 13.13
C ALA A 373 20.08 11.31 12.03
N LYS A 374 21.08 11.49 11.18
CA LYS A 374 20.96 12.42 10.03
C LYS A 374 19.93 11.95 9.01
N ARG A 375 19.76 10.64 8.85
CA ARG A 375 18.69 10.09 8.02
C ARG A 375 17.31 10.48 8.54
N VAL A 376 17.10 10.42 9.86
CA VAL A 376 15.86 10.84 10.50
C VAL A 376 15.60 12.33 10.25
N GLU A 377 16.62 13.20 10.39
CA GLU A 377 16.48 14.63 10.09
C GLU A 377 16.05 14.89 8.65
N LEU A 378 16.65 14.19 7.68
CA LEU A 378 16.27 14.28 6.27
C LEU A 378 14.85 13.76 6.01
N CYS A 379 14.45 12.68 6.67
CA CYS A 379 13.08 12.16 6.61
C CYS A 379 12.08 13.23 7.14
N HIS A 380 12.36 13.86 8.28
CA HIS A 380 11.51 14.89 8.85
C HIS A 380 11.40 16.12 7.92
N ALA A 381 12.51 16.54 7.33
CA ALA A 381 12.50 17.61 6.33
C ALA A 381 11.63 17.28 5.11
N PHE A 382 11.73 16.05 4.60
CA PHE A 382 10.87 15.59 3.51
C PHE A 382 9.40 15.52 3.93
N HIS A 383 9.13 14.98 5.13
CA HIS A 383 7.78 14.88 5.68
C HIS A 383 7.10 16.24 5.76
N ALA A 384 7.79 17.23 6.36
CA ALA A 384 7.28 18.60 6.47
C ALA A 384 6.94 19.19 5.09
N ARG A 385 7.80 18.93 4.09
CA ARG A 385 7.61 19.45 2.75
C ARG A 385 6.39 18.86 2.04
N VAL A 386 6.24 17.54 2.02
CA VAL A 386 5.06 16.91 1.39
C VAL A 386 3.78 17.17 2.16
N HIS A 387 3.89 17.34 3.49
CA HIS A 387 2.77 17.77 4.30
C HIS A 387 2.29 19.19 3.91
N GLN A 388 3.20 20.11 3.65
CA GLN A 388 2.85 21.44 3.19
C GLN A 388 2.26 21.43 1.78
N GLN A 389 2.86 20.71 0.85
CA GLN A 389 2.47 20.73 -0.56
C GLN A 389 1.25 19.87 -0.90
N GLN A 390 0.89 18.93 -0.03
CA GLN A 390 -0.24 18.00 -0.20
C GLN A 390 -0.31 17.35 -1.60
N PRO A 391 0.77 16.74 -2.12
CA PRO A 391 0.72 16.01 -3.39
C PRO A 391 -0.23 14.83 -3.31
N TYR A 392 -0.38 14.26 -2.13
CA TYR A 392 -1.47 13.40 -1.69
C TYR A 392 -2.22 14.08 -0.55
N THR A 393 -3.52 13.89 -0.45
CA THR A 393 -4.20 13.98 0.84
C THR A 393 -3.90 12.68 1.58
N PHE A 394 -2.98 12.74 2.56
CA PHE A 394 -2.69 11.60 3.42
C PHE A 394 -3.89 11.34 4.33
N LEU A 395 -4.44 10.14 4.25
CA LEU A 395 -5.67 9.78 4.95
C LEU A 395 -5.36 9.22 6.33
N TYR A 396 -5.02 7.96 6.38
CA TYR A 396 -4.77 7.26 7.65
C TYR A 396 -3.88 6.04 7.44
N GLN A 397 -3.20 5.68 8.50
CA GLN A 397 -2.57 4.39 8.68
C GLN A 397 -3.62 3.43 9.22
N ARG A 398 -3.74 2.26 8.61
CA ARG A 398 -4.83 1.33 8.89
C ARG A 398 -4.45 0.32 9.96
N ASP A 399 -5.37 0.09 10.88
CA ASP A 399 -5.34 -1.07 11.76
C ASP A 399 -6.16 -2.21 11.16
N ARG A 400 -5.76 -3.44 11.46
CA ARG A 400 -6.48 -4.66 11.13
C ARG A 400 -6.99 -5.31 12.39
N ALA A 401 -8.25 -5.71 12.37
CA ALA A 401 -8.84 -6.54 13.41
C ALA A 401 -8.97 -7.98 12.91
N TYR A 402 -8.68 -8.91 13.78
CA TYR A 402 -8.74 -10.35 13.50
C TYR A 402 -9.54 -11.04 14.58
N LEU A 403 -10.29 -12.08 14.19
CA LEU A 403 -10.87 -13.04 15.12
C LEU A 403 -10.24 -14.40 14.88
N TYR A 404 -10.05 -15.15 15.96
CA TYR A 404 -9.46 -16.47 15.95
C TYR A 404 -9.92 -17.32 17.14
N TRP A 405 -9.84 -18.62 16.98
CA TRP A 405 -10.12 -19.56 18.06
C TRP A 405 -9.00 -19.55 19.10
N ASP A 406 -9.34 -19.67 20.38
CA ASP A 406 -8.40 -19.59 21.51
C ASP A 406 -7.41 -20.76 21.60
N TYR A 407 -7.65 -21.85 20.89
CA TYR A 407 -6.64 -22.91 20.72
C TYR A 407 -5.46 -22.51 19.85
N LEU A 408 -5.56 -21.39 19.10
CA LEU A 408 -4.42 -20.83 18.38
C LEU A 408 -3.60 -19.94 19.32
N ASN A 409 -2.31 -20.20 19.36
CA ASN A 409 -1.34 -19.27 19.90
C ASN A 409 -0.90 -18.33 18.78
N THR A 410 -1.36 -17.09 18.82
CA THR A 410 -0.97 -16.07 17.86
C THR A 410 -0.02 -15.11 18.56
N PRO A 411 1.24 -14.95 18.08
CA PRO A 411 2.11 -13.88 18.54
C PRO A 411 1.48 -12.52 18.23
N GLU A 412 2.03 -11.48 18.82
CA GLU A 412 1.63 -10.11 18.49
C GLU A 412 1.66 -9.91 16.97
N ILE A 413 0.68 -9.18 16.47
CA ILE A 413 0.60 -8.88 15.04
C ILE A 413 1.70 -7.88 14.73
N SER A 414 2.67 -8.31 13.94
CA SER A 414 3.75 -7.44 13.50
C SER A 414 3.23 -6.29 12.64
N VAL A 415 3.80 -5.10 12.80
CA VAL A 415 3.57 -3.98 11.87
C VAL A 415 4.20 -4.25 10.50
N ILE A 416 5.23 -5.09 10.46
CA ILE A 416 5.94 -5.46 9.23
C ILE A 416 5.13 -6.51 8.47
N HIS A 417 4.93 -6.28 7.18
CA HIS A 417 4.28 -7.27 6.30
C HIS A 417 5.15 -8.56 6.18
N PRO A 418 4.53 -9.75 6.20
CA PRO A 418 3.09 -10.03 6.20
C PRO A 418 2.49 -10.03 7.60
N ASN A 419 2.24 -9.00 8.25
CA ASN A 419 1.70 -8.76 9.59
C ASN A 419 1.52 -10.01 10.50
N ARG A 420 1.26 -11.16 9.90
CA ARG A 420 1.20 -12.50 10.50
C ARG A 420 2.07 -13.46 9.74
N ASP A 421 3.05 -14.00 10.42
CA ASP A 421 3.92 -15.02 9.88
C ASP A 421 3.45 -16.41 10.35
N LEU A 422 3.11 -17.26 9.40
CA LEU A 422 2.67 -18.63 9.68
C LEU A 422 3.71 -19.47 10.46
N ARG A 423 4.98 -19.07 10.45
CA ARG A 423 6.04 -19.71 11.23
C ARG A 423 5.80 -19.65 12.73
N TYR A 424 5.20 -18.55 13.18
CA TYR A 424 5.02 -18.27 14.62
C TYR A 424 3.61 -18.58 15.12
N LEU A 425 2.71 -19.02 14.24
CA LEU A 425 1.42 -19.54 14.68
C LEU A 425 1.60 -20.97 15.17
N SER A 426 0.96 -21.30 16.29
CA SER A 426 0.98 -22.64 16.86
C SER A 426 -0.35 -22.99 17.51
N PHE A 427 -0.52 -24.24 17.89
CA PHE A 427 -1.62 -24.62 18.76
C PHE A 427 -1.24 -24.40 20.24
N ARG A 428 -2.12 -23.77 20.99
CA ARG A 428 -2.08 -23.73 22.45
C ARG A 428 -2.63 -25.04 23.03
N GLU A 429 -3.68 -25.54 22.38
CA GLU A 429 -4.36 -26.78 22.66
C GLU A 429 -4.68 -27.47 21.33
N PRO A 430 -4.82 -28.81 21.29
CA PRO A 430 -5.26 -29.50 20.08
C PRO A 430 -6.57 -28.90 19.55
N ARG A 431 -6.69 -28.81 18.23
CA ARG A 431 -7.94 -28.44 17.58
C ARG A 431 -9.03 -29.44 17.96
N PRO A 432 -10.22 -29.00 18.45
CA PRO A 432 -11.30 -29.89 18.81
C PRO A 432 -11.81 -30.71 17.64
#